data_7ae291f0248a0bed57ce4f56dc6b8c94
#
_entry.id   7ae291f0248a0bed57ce4f56dc6b8c94
#
_cell.length_a   1.000
_cell.length_b   1.000
_cell.length_c   1.000
_cell.angle_alpha   90.00
_cell.angle_beta   90.00
_cell.angle_gamma   90.00
#
_symmetry.space_group_name_H-M   'P 1'
#
loop_
_entity.id
_entity.type
_entity.pdbx_description
1 polymer ?
#
loop_
_entity_poly.entity_id
_entity_poly.type
_entity_poly.pdbx_seq_one_letter_code
_entity_poly.pdbx_strand_id
1 'polypeptide(L)'
;MNCSIVIRAYNEEKHIGRLLEGIKQQTLKDVEIILVDSGSTDATVSIAESFGARIVRIPSAEFTFGRSLNFGVREATREFVVIASAHVYPVYPDWLESLLRPFAAGERVALTYGKQRGPESAKFSEQQIFHQWYPDVSNLNQPTAFCNNANAAIRKSLWEKNPYDETLTGLEDLAWSKWAKEQGCKIAYVAEAEIVHIHNETPRG
;
A
#
# COMPACT_ATOMS: atom_id res chain seq x y z
N MET A 1 0.73 7.42 16.79
CA MET A 1 1.31 6.21 16.15
C MET A 1 2.43 6.64 15.23
N ASN A 2 3.33 5.74 14.86
CA ASN A 2 4.32 5.94 13.79
C ASN A 2 4.26 4.73 12.84
N CYS A 3 4.79 4.88 11.63
CA CYS A 3 4.79 3.80 10.65
C CYS A 3 6.00 3.90 9.70
N SER A 4 6.29 2.77 9.06
CA SER A 4 7.11 2.73 7.85
C SER A 4 6.19 2.66 6.64
N ILE A 5 6.55 3.33 5.55
CA ILE A 5 5.79 3.29 4.29
C ILE A 5 6.66 2.61 3.25
N VAL A 6 6.22 1.47 2.76
CA VAL A 6 6.87 0.70 1.70
C VAL A 6 6.19 1.01 0.37
N ILE A 7 6.94 1.56 -0.56
CA ILE A 7 6.49 1.94 -1.89
C ILE A 7 7.24 1.07 -2.91
N ARG A 8 6.51 0.31 -3.73
CA ARG A 8 7.10 -0.42 -4.86
C ARG A 8 7.08 0.47 -6.10
N ALA A 9 8.19 0.52 -6.83
CA ALA A 9 8.29 1.33 -8.03
C ALA A 9 9.12 0.65 -9.13
N TYR A 10 8.70 0.94 -10.37
CA TYR A 10 9.45 0.69 -11.59
C TYR A 10 9.04 1.70 -12.66
N ASN A 11 9.94 2.66 -12.98
CA ASN A 11 9.70 3.73 -13.93
C ASN A 11 8.44 4.56 -13.64
N GLU A 12 8.38 5.12 -12.43
CA GLU A 12 7.24 5.87 -11.90
C GLU A 12 7.53 7.39 -11.73
N GLU A 13 8.51 7.94 -12.48
CA GLU A 13 8.89 9.36 -12.36
C GLU A 13 7.71 10.33 -12.46
N LYS A 14 6.67 9.96 -13.23
CA LYS A 14 5.48 10.79 -13.46
C LYS A 14 4.57 10.87 -12.22
N HIS A 15 4.64 9.90 -11.33
CA HIS A 15 3.65 9.72 -10.25
C HIS A 15 4.26 9.80 -8.85
N ILE A 16 5.48 9.26 -8.67
CA ILE A 16 6.10 9.09 -7.35
C ILE A 16 6.21 10.41 -6.58
N GLY A 17 6.53 11.51 -7.23
CA GLY A 17 6.63 12.83 -6.61
C GLY A 17 5.34 13.29 -5.97
N ARG A 18 4.19 13.01 -6.60
CA ARG A 18 2.87 13.36 -6.07
C ARG A 18 2.52 12.55 -4.81
N LEU A 19 2.83 11.26 -4.81
CA LEU A 19 2.65 10.41 -3.62
C LEU A 19 3.50 10.93 -2.47
N LEU A 20 4.79 11.19 -2.70
CA LEU A 20 5.73 11.63 -1.66
C LEU A 20 5.37 13.01 -1.10
N GLU A 21 4.91 13.94 -1.94
CA GLU A 21 4.39 15.22 -1.48
C GLU A 21 3.11 15.03 -0.62
N GLY A 22 2.21 14.13 -1.03
CA GLY A 22 1.04 13.77 -0.24
C GLY A 22 1.39 13.15 1.11
N ILE A 23 2.44 12.33 1.20
CA ILE A 23 2.95 11.77 2.45
C ILE A 23 3.51 12.89 3.35
N LYS A 24 4.29 13.81 2.80
CA LYS A 24 4.86 14.96 3.53
C LYS A 24 3.78 15.85 4.16
N GLN A 25 2.63 15.97 3.49
CA GLN A 25 1.49 16.77 3.94
C GLN A 25 0.62 16.08 5.01
N GLN A 26 0.87 14.79 5.32
CA GLN A 26 0.09 14.08 6.33
C GLN A 26 0.22 14.70 7.72
N THR A 27 -0.83 14.56 8.53
CA THR A 27 -0.83 14.98 9.96
C THR A 27 0.15 14.16 10.78
N LEU A 28 0.27 12.86 10.49
CA LEU A 28 1.27 11.97 11.07
C LEU A 28 2.66 12.28 10.48
N LYS A 29 3.58 12.79 11.33
CA LYS A 29 4.92 13.25 10.89
C LYS A 29 6.05 12.25 11.11
N ASP A 30 5.93 11.35 12.10
CA ASP A 30 6.96 10.33 12.36
C ASP A 30 6.76 9.13 11.43
N VAL A 31 7.19 9.30 10.18
CA VAL A 31 7.11 8.28 9.13
C VAL A 31 8.49 7.98 8.56
N GLU A 32 8.75 6.70 8.29
CA GLU A 32 9.90 6.22 7.54
C GLU A 32 9.44 5.85 6.13
N ILE A 33 10.16 6.31 5.10
CA ILE A 33 9.81 6.02 3.71
C ILE A 33 10.86 5.08 3.12
N ILE A 34 10.40 3.97 2.55
CA ILE A 34 11.22 2.94 1.90
C ILE A 34 10.70 2.73 0.49
N LEU A 35 11.53 3.07 -0.50
CA LEU A 35 11.25 2.77 -1.89
C LEU A 35 11.92 1.45 -2.29
N VAL A 36 11.13 0.49 -2.75
CA VAL A 36 11.65 -0.75 -3.35
C VAL A 36 11.64 -0.58 -4.87
N ASP A 37 12.83 -0.37 -5.41
CA ASP A 37 13.05 -0.12 -6.84
C ASP A 37 13.40 -1.42 -7.57
N SER A 38 12.64 -1.74 -8.61
CA SER A 38 12.81 -2.95 -9.44
C SER A 38 13.65 -2.70 -10.70
N GLY A 39 14.59 -1.73 -10.65
CA GLY A 39 15.50 -1.41 -11.74
C GLY A 39 15.00 -0.28 -12.63
N SER A 40 14.45 0.78 -12.05
CA SER A 40 14.04 2.00 -12.77
C SER A 40 15.22 2.63 -13.52
N THR A 41 14.94 3.14 -14.72
CA THR A 41 15.90 3.83 -15.60
C THR A 41 15.57 5.31 -15.79
N ASP A 42 14.46 5.76 -15.23
CA ASP A 42 13.98 7.13 -15.22
C ASP A 42 14.34 7.86 -13.91
N ALA A 43 13.73 9.01 -13.64
CA ALA A 43 13.99 9.81 -12.45
C ALA A 43 13.33 9.28 -11.15
N THR A 44 12.70 8.11 -11.15
CA THR A 44 11.97 7.55 -9.99
C THR A 44 12.80 7.57 -8.71
N VAL A 45 14.02 6.99 -8.77
CA VAL A 45 14.90 6.86 -7.60
C VAL A 45 15.37 8.22 -7.10
N SER A 46 15.85 9.09 -8.02
CA SER A 46 16.35 10.41 -7.64
C SER A 46 15.28 11.30 -7.02
N ILE A 47 14.04 11.20 -7.50
CA ILE A 47 12.90 11.88 -6.88
C ILE A 47 12.70 11.36 -5.46
N ALA A 48 12.65 10.04 -5.25
CA ALA A 48 12.44 9.46 -3.93
C ALA A 48 13.55 9.83 -2.92
N GLU A 49 14.81 9.81 -3.36
CA GLU A 49 15.96 10.25 -2.56
C GLU A 49 15.82 11.71 -2.11
N SER A 50 15.31 12.58 -2.96
CA SER A 50 15.10 14.01 -2.62
C SER A 50 14.06 14.23 -1.51
N PHE A 51 13.17 13.25 -1.28
CA PHE A 51 12.22 13.22 -0.17
C PHE A 51 12.74 12.46 1.07
N GLY A 52 14.00 12.02 1.05
CA GLY A 52 14.61 11.28 2.16
C GLY A 52 14.20 9.81 2.24
N ALA A 53 13.68 9.23 1.16
CA ALA A 53 13.36 7.81 1.13
C ALA A 53 14.63 6.94 1.16
N ARG A 54 14.59 5.85 1.92
CA ARG A 54 15.58 4.79 1.84
C ARG A 54 15.32 3.95 0.59
N ILE A 55 16.33 3.73 -0.23
CA ILE A 55 16.20 2.97 -1.46
C ILE A 55 16.64 1.52 -1.25
N VAL A 56 15.76 0.59 -1.57
CA VAL A 56 16.03 -0.86 -1.62
C VAL A 56 15.96 -1.28 -3.08
N ARG A 57 17.05 -1.83 -3.62
CA ARG A 57 17.10 -2.26 -5.02
C ARG A 57 16.94 -3.76 -5.14
N ILE A 58 16.10 -4.19 -6.06
CA ILE A 58 15.96 -5.60 -6.45
C ILE A 58 16.22 -5.72 -7.95
N PRO A 59 16.92 -6.76 -8.41
CA PRO A 59 17.07 -7.02 -9.84
C PRO A 59 15.71 -7.25 -10.49
N SER A 60 15.46 -6.63 -11.65
CA SER A 60 14.18 -6.79 -12.36
C SER A 60 13.86 -8.24 -12.72
N ALA A 61 14.90 -9.05 -12.99
CA ALA A 61 14.75 -10.49 -13.25
C ALA A 61 14.27 -11.30 -12.05
N GLU A 62 14.41 -10.77 -10.83
CA GLU A 62 13.98 -11.42 -9.59
C GLU A 62 12.67 -10.86 -9.06
N PHE A 63 12.05 -9.95 -9.80
CA PHE A 63 10.83 -9.28 -9.35
C PHE A 63 9.67 -10.27 -9.24
N THR A 64 9.05 -10.29 -8.07
CA THR A 64 7.65 -10.67 -7.86
C THR A 64 7.02 -9.65 -6.92
N PHE A 65 5.71 -9.54 -6.93
CA PHE A 65 5.00 -8.62 -6.02
C PHE A 65 5.29 -8.95 -4.55
N GLY A 66 5.22 -10.22 -4.18
CA GLY A 66 5.53 -10.68 -2.81
C GLY A 66 6.98 -10.43 -2.42
N ARG A 67 7.94 -10.73 -3.31
CA ARG A 67 9.38 -10.52 -3.04
C ARG A 67 9.70 -9.04 -2.82
N SER A 68 9.21 -8.16 -3.67
CA SER A 68 9.46 -6.73 -3.53
C SER A 68 8.91 -6.19 -2.20
N LEU A 69 7.72 -6.63 -1.78
CA LEU A 69 7.16 -6.28 -0.48
C LEU A 69 8.00 -6.84 0.67
N ASN A 70 8.43 -8.10 0.58
CA ASN A 70 9.27 -8.71 1.62
C ASN A 70 10.58 -7.96 1.82
N PHE A 71 11.23 -7.50 0.75
CA PHE A 71 12.43 -6.67 0.86
C PHE A 71 12.13 -5.34 1.58
N GLY A 72 11.05 -4.65 1.21
CA GLY A 72 10.67 -3.39 1.84
C GLY A 72 10.27 -3.55 3.30
N VAL A 73 9.43 -4.55 3.63
CA VAL A 73 8.97 -4.79 5.00
C VAL A 73 10.11 -5.22 5.91
N ARG A 74 11.11 -5.95 5.40
CA ARG A 74 12.32 -6.34 6.16
C ARG A 74 13.10 -5.12 6.62
N GLU A 75 13.25 -4.11 5.76
CA GLU A 75 13.94 -2.86 6.04
C GLU A 75 13.14 -1.89 6.95
N ALA A 76 11.84 -2.10 7.08
CA ALA A 76 10.98 -1.29 7.93
C ALA A 76 11.37 -1.43 9.41
N THR A 77 11.44 -0.30 10.13
CA THR A 77 11.81 -0.29 11.55
C THR A 77 10.61 -0.14 12.48
N ARG A 78 9.42 0.17 11.94
CA ARG A 78 8.20 0.38 12.72
C ARG A 78 7.31 -0.86 12.71
N GLU A 79 6.50 -1.01 13.77
CA GLU A 79 5.54 -2.12 13.90
C GLU A 79 4.43 -2.05 12.83
N PHE A 80 4.01 -0.86 12.44
CA PHE A 80 2.99 -0.70 11.40
C PHE A 80 3.67 -0.34 10.09
N VAL A 81 3.42 -1.16 9.07
CA VAL A 81 3.98 -0.96 7.73
C VAL A 81 2.85 -0.66 6.76
N VAL A 82 2.81 0.57 6.29
CA VAL A 82 1.93 1.01 5.21
C VAL A 82 2.53 0.57 3.88
N ILE A 83 1.69 0.03 3.01
CA ILE A 83 2.06 -0.39 1.66
C ILE A 83 1.28 0.48 0.68
N ALA A 84 2.00 1.09 -0.26
CA ALA A 84 1.43 1.96 -1.28
C ALA A 84 2.03 1.67 -2.65
N SER A 85 1.21 1.76 -3.70
CA SER A 85 1.72 1.80 -5.08
C SER A 85 2.30 3.18 -5.39
N ALA A 86 3.33 3.25 -6.25
CA ALA A 86 3.98 4.51 -6.58
C ALA A 86 3.08 5.51 -7.34
N HIS A 87 1.99 5.02 -7.95
CA HIS A 87 1.02 5.78 -8.73
C HIS A 87 -0.32 6.03 -8.01
N VAL A 88 -0.28 6.05 -6.67
CA VAL A 88 -1.42 6.52 -5.86
C VAL A 88 -1.09 7.84 -5.18
N TYR A 89 -2.10 8.55 -4.71
CA TYR A 89 -1.90 9.69 -3.82
C TYR A 89 -3.07 9.85 -2.85
N PRO A 90 -2.78 10.22 -1.58
CA PRO A 90 -3.81 10.40 -0.57
C PRO A 90 -4.72 11.57 -0.90
N VAL A 91 -6.02 11.42 -0.58
CA VAL A 91 -7.02 12.48 -0.78
C VAL A 91 -7.03 13.45 0.41
N TYR A 92 -6.84 12.93 1.62
CA TYR A 92 -6.95 13.69 2.86
C TYR A 92 -5.63 13.74 3.65
N PRO A 93 -5.38 14.80 4.42
CA PRO A 93 -4.15 14.94 5.20
C PRO A 93 -4.06 14.00 6.40
N ASP A 94 -5.12 13.35 6.80
CA ASP A 94 -5.22 12.35 7.87
C ASP A 94 -5.31 10.91 7.36
N TRP A 95 -4.96 10.67 6.08
CA TRP A 95 -5.00 9.35 5.45
C TRP A 95 -4.22 8.29 6.25
N LEU A 96 -2.99 8.60 6.69
CA LEU A 96 -2.18 7.67 7.48
C LEU A 96 -2.81 7.37 8.84
N GLU A 97 -3.29 8.39 9.54
CA GLU A 97 -3.95 8.21 10.84
C GLU A 97 -5.22 7.37 10.71
N SER A 98 -6.02 7.65 9.69
CA SER A 98 -7.25 6.89 9.39
C SER A 98 -6.93 5.42 9.08
N LEU A 99 -5.93 5.15 8.23
CA LEU A 99 -5.52 3.80 7.86
C LEU A 99 -4.98 3.01 9.06
N LEU A 100 -4.27 3.66 9.98
CA LEU A 100 -3.65 3.02 11.14
C LEU A 100 -4.58 2.91 12.36
N ARG A 101 -5.64 3.72 12.43
CA ARG A 101 -6.56 3.77 13.58
C ARG A 101 -7.12 2.41 14.03
N PRO A 102 -7.49 1.47 13.15
CA PRO A 102 -8.01 0.19 13.60
C PRO A 102 -7.01 -0.65 14.41
N PHE A 103 -5.70 -0.47 14.22
CA PHE A 103 -4.70 -1.19 15.02
C PHE A 103 -4.70 -0.79 16.50
N ALA A 104 -5.15 0.43 16.83
CA ALA A 104 -5.33 0.86 18.21
C ALA A 104 -6.52 0.19 18.90
N ALA A 105 -7.50 -0.29 18.16
CA ALA A 105 -8.69 -0.94 18.69
C ALA A 105 -8.44 -2.39 19.18
N GLY A 106 -7.24 -2.94 18.96
CA GLY A 106 -6.86 -4.24 19.49
C GLY A 106 -5.77 -4.97 18.71
N GLU A 107 -5.11 -5.90 19.38
CA GLU A 107 -3.99 -6.68 18.85
C GLU A 107 -4.38 -7.64 17.70
N ARG A 108 -5.68 -7.92 17.54
CA ARG A 108 -6.18 -8.86 16.53
C ARG A 108 -6.33 -8.30 15.14
N VAL A 109 -6.15 -6.99 14.92
CA VAL A 109 -6.15 -6.42 13.57
C VAL A 109 -4.78 -6.70 12.93
N ALA A 110 -4.78 -7.51 11.87
CA ALA A 110 -3.57 -7.89 11.14
C ALA A 110 -3.28 -6.95 9.97
N LEU A 111 -4.35 -6.54 9.28
CA LEU A 111 -4.28 -5.72 8.08
C LEU A 111 -5.44 -4.73 8.06
N THR A 112 -5.13 -3.52 7.61
CA THR A 112 -6.12 -2.53 7.22
C THR A 112 -5.91 -2.18 5.75
N TYR A 113 -6.99 -1.83 5.04
CA TYR A 113 -6.88 -1.26 3.70
C TYR A 113 -7.90 -0.14 3.53
N GLY A 114 -7.53 0.83 2.71
CA GLY A 114 -8.32 2.04 2.52
C GLY A 114 -9.07 2.06 1.21
N LYS A 115 -9.99 3.03 1.12
CA LYS A 115 -10.78 3.32 -0.07
C LYS A 115 -9.87 3.73 -1.23
N GLN A 116 -10.23 3.28 -2.42
CA GLN A 116 -9.60 3.67 -3.67
C GLN A 116 -10.65 4.21 -4.62
N ARG A 117 -10.28 5.23 -5.38
CA ARG A 117 -11.05 5.72 -6.53
C ARG A 117 -10.14 6.04 -7.69
N GLY A 118 -10.67 6.03 -8.89
CA GLY A 118 -9.97 6.53 -10.07
C GLY A 118 -9.84 8.06 -10.07
N PRO A 119 -9.01 8.63 -10.94
CA PRO A 119 -9.00 10.06 -11.19
C PRO A 119 -10.35 10.51 -11.77
N GLU A 120 -10.65 11.82 -11.72
CA GLU A 120 -11.90 12.37 -12.28
C GLU A 120 -12.08 12.06 -13.77
N SER A 121 -10.96 11.90 -14.50
CA SER A 121 -10.94 11.50 -15.90
C SER A 121 -11.15 9.99 -16.15
N ALA A 122 -11.26 9.16 -15.09
CA ALA A 122 -11.48 7.73 -15.24
C ALA A 122 -12.82 7.43 -15.94
N LYS A 123 -12.85 6.34 -16.70
CA LYS A 123 -14.07 5.89 -17.38
C LYS A 123 -15.16 5.56 -16.37
N PHE A 124 -16.42 5.82 -16.77
CA PHE A 124 -17.58 5.52 -15.91
C PHE A 124 -17.59 4.08 -15.40
N SER A 125 -17.27 3.10 -16.26
CA SER A 125 -17.19 1.69 -15.88
C SER A 125 -16.13 1.42 -14.79
N GLU A 126 -14.99 2.09 -14.85
CA GLU A 126 -13.93 1.99 -13.84
C GLU A 126 -14.39 2.59 -12.50
N GLN A 127 -15.05 3.75 -12.54
CA GLN A 127 -15.63 4.36 -11.35
C GLN A 127 -16.65 3.43 -10.67
N GLN A 128 -17.50 2.74 -11.46
CA GLN A 128 -18.48 1.79 -10.92
C GLN A 128 -17.80 0.58 -10.25
N ILE A 129 -16.69 0.08 -10.80
CA ILE A 129 -15.91 -1.01 -10.19
C ILE A 129 -15.34 -0.54 -8.85
N PHE A 130 -14.74 0.64 -8.78
CA PHE A 130 -14.24 1.19 -7.52
C PHE A 130 -15.35 1.34 -6.48
N HIS A 131 -16.51 1.89 -6.84
CA HIS A 131 -17.65 2.02 -5.93
C HIS A 131 -18.14 0.67 -5.39
N GLN A 132 -18.12 -0.38 -6.21
CA GLN A 132 -18.52 -1.71 -5.78
C GLN A 132 -17.53 -2.33 -4.78
N TRP A 133 -16.23 -2.12 -4.97
CA TRP A 133 -15.18 -2.75 -4.17
C TRP A 133 -14.79 -1.91 -2.95
N TYR A 134 -15.00 -0.61 -3.00
CA TYR A 134 -14.61 0.34 -1.97
C TYR A 134 -15.79 1.24 -1.57
N PRO A 135 -16.74 0.70 -0.81
CA PRO A 135 -17.94 1.45 -0.38
C PRO A 135 -17.58 2.62 0.55
N ASP A 136 -18.52 3.56 0.70
CA ASP A 136 -18.33 4.76 1.54
C ASP A 136 -18.41 4.48 3.06
N VAL A 137 -18.63 3.23 3.45
CA VAL A 137 -18.78 2.84 4.87
C VAL A 137 -17.70 1.86 5.26
N SER A 138 -16.94 2.21 6.30
CA SER A 138 -15.88 1.37 6.88
C SER A 138 -16.41 0.07 7.48
N ASN A 139 -15.63 -1.02 7.40
CA ASN A 139 -15.91 -2.29 8.04
C ASN A 139 -14.66 -2.81 8.78
N LEU A 140 -14.63 -2.65 10.10
CA LEU A 140 -13.47 -2.98 10.94
C LEU A 140 -13.30 -4.48 11.21
N ASN A 141 -14.20 -5.32 10.72
CA ASN A 141 -14.11 -6.78 10.82
C ASN A 141 -14.71 -7.42 9.57
N GLN A 142 -14.04 -7.21 8.44
CA GLN A 142 -14.50 -7.68 7.15
C GLN A 142 -14.63 -9.22 7.11
N PRO A 143 -15.73 -9.76 6.55
CA PRO A 143 -15.96 -11.20 6.51
C PRO A 143 -15.03 -11.93 5.53
N THR A 144 -14.62 -11.28 4.45
CA THR A 144 -13.75 -11.84 3.42
C THR A 144 -12.27 -11.52 3.67
N ALA A 145 -11.39 -12.17 2.92
CA ALA A 145 -9.95 -11.86 2.91
C ALA A 145 -9.60 -10.74 1.90
N PHE A 146 -10.58 -10.07 1.31
CA PHE A 146 -10.33 -9.01 0.33
C PHE A 146 -9.52 -7.87 0.96
N CYS A 147 -8.48 -7.45 0.26
CA CYS A 147 -7.66 -6.28 0.54
C CYS A 147 -6.92 -5.87 -0.74
N ASN A 148 -6.17 -4.79 -0.70
CA ASN A 148 -5.37 -4.38 -1.86
C ASN A 148 -4.14 -3.58 -1.40
N ASN A 149 -2.96 -4.05 -1.74
CA ASN A 149 -1.67 -3.47 -1.35
C ASN A 149 -1.34 -2.12 -2.03
N ALA A 150 -2.21 -1.59 -2.87
CA ALA A 150 -2.04 -0.20 -3.33
C ALA A 150 -2.35 0.82 -2.21
N ASN A 151 -3.13 0.42 -1.19
CA ASN A 151 -3.51 1.25 -0.06
C ASN A 151 -3.81 0.37 1.15
N ALA A 152 -2.77 -0.16 1.78
CA ALA A 152 -2.92 -1.08 2.92
C ALA A 152 -1.92 -0.76 4.03
N ALA A 153 -2.16 -1.29 5.22
CA ALA A 153 -1.18 -1.35 6.28
C ALA A 153 -1.23 -2.72 6.96
N ILE A 154 -0.09 -3.23 7.38
CA ILE A 154 0.05 -4.50 8.05
C ILE A 154 0.78 -4.36 9.38
N ARG A 155 0.59 -5.34 10.25
CA ARG A 155 1.38 -5.51 11.46
C ARG A 155 2.65 -6.30 11.15
N LYS A 156 3.82 -5.68 11.31
CA LYS A 156 5.12 -6.30 10.99
C LYS A 156 5.37 -7.58 11.76
N SER A 157 5.04 -7.62 13.05
CA SER A 157 5.20 -8.82 13.89
C SER A 157 4.36 -10.03 13.42
N LEU A 158 3.30 -9.83 12.64
CA LEU A 158 2.58 -10.91 11.97
C LEU A 158 3.23 -11.29 10.64
N TRP A 159 3.71 -10.30 9.88
CA TRP A 159 4.47 -10.58 8.66
C TRP A 159 5.75 -11.37 8.95
N GLU A 160 6.44 -11.11 10.05
CA GLU A 160 7.62 -11.89 10.47
C GLU A 160 7.31 -13.37 10.70
N LYS A 161 6.08 -13.71 11.08
CA LYS A 161 5.62 -15.11 11.23
C LYS A 161 5.30 -15.76 9.89
N ASN A 162 4.84 -14.99 8.92
CA ASN A 162 4.45 -15.46 7.60
C ASN A 162 4.67 -14.35 6.58
N PRO A 163 5.86 -14.23 5.98
CA PRO A 163 6.11 -13.28 4.91
C PRO A 163 5.22 -13.54 3.69
N TYR A 164 5.10 -12.54 2.79
CA TYR A 164 4.39 -12.73 1.53
C TYR A 164 4.98 -13.88 0.72
N ASP A 165 4.13 -14.66 0.07
CA ASP A 165 4.55 -15.74 -0.83
C ASP A 165 5.19 -15.15 -2.10
N GLU A 166 6.48 -15.39 -2.26
CA GLU A 166 7.29 -14.88 -3.39
C GLU A 166 7.08 -15.66 -4.69
N THR A 167 6.39 -16.80 -4.63
CA THR A 167 6.14 -17.65 -5.82
C THR A 167 4.89 -17.21 -6.60
N LEU A 168 4.03 -16.41 -5.97
CA LEU A 168 2.82 -15.90 -6.59
C LEU A 168 3.13 -14.79 -7.61
N THR A 169 2.50 -14.85 -8.76
CA THR A 169 2.59 -13.83 -9.82
C THR A 169 1.67 -12.62 -9.55
N GLY A 170 0.87 -12.67 -8.51
CA GLY A 170 -0.09 -11.66 -8.04
C GLY A 170 -0.95 -12.23 -6.93
N LEU A 171 -1.82 -11.41 -6.34
CA LEU A 171 -2.72 -11.78 -5.24
C LEU A 171 -1.99 -12.21 -3.96
N GLU A 172 -0.75 -11.79 -3.78
CA GLU A 172 0.05 -12.03 -2.58
C GLU A 172 -0.60 -11.42 -1.34
N ASP A 173 -1.31 -10.31 -1.51
CA ASP A 173 -2.09 -9.62 -0.49
C ASP A 173 -3.29 -10.47 -0.03
N LEU A 174 -4.06 -11.01 -0.96
CA LEU A 174 -5.20 -11.87 -0.65
C LEU A 174 -4.75 -13.17 0.03
N ALA A 175 -3.65 -13.77 -0.43
CA ALA A 175 -3.08 -14.97 0.17
C ALA A 175 -2.66 -14.71 1.62
N TRP A 176 -1.96 -13.60 1.87
CA TRP A 176 -1.53 -13.19 3.20
C TRP A 176 -2.71 -12.86 4.12
N SER A 177 -3.68 -12.11 3.60
CA SER A 177 -4.91 -11.76 4.33
C SER A 177 -5.72 -13.00 4.71
N LYS A 178 -5.81 -14.00 3.81
CA LYS A 178 -6.47 -15.28 4.09
C LYS A 178 -5.78 -16.01 5.24
N TRP A 179 -4.45 -16.13 5.18
CA TRP A 179 -3.67 -16.72 6.27
C TRP A 179 -3.92 -15.99 7.59
N ALA A 180 -3.89 -14.66 7.61
CA ALA A 180 -4.13 -13.89 8.83
C ALA A 180 -5.51 -14.15 9.43
N LYS A 181 -6.55 -14.29 8.59
CA LYS A 181 -7.91 -14.67 9.06
C LYS A 181 -7.94 -16.09 9.64
N GLU A 182 -7.23 -17.03 9.05
CA GLU A 182 -7.10 -18.40 9.57
C GLU A 182 -6.40 -18.43 10.95
N GLN A 183 -5.55 -17.44 11.24
CA GLN A 183 -4.97 -17.22 12.57
C GLN A 183 -5.92 -16.49 13.55
N GLY A 184 -7.18 -16.26 13.19
CA GLY A 184 -8.17 -15.55 13.99
C GLY A 184 -8.00 -14.03 14.02
N CYS A 185 -7.21 -13.47 13.10
CA CYS A 185 -7.03 -12.03 12.98
C CYS A 185 -8.16 -11.36 12.17
N LYS A 186 -8.30 -10.05 12.38
CA LYS A 186 -9.25 -9.21 11.66
C LYS A 186 -8.57 -8.50 10.52
N ILE A 187 -9.33 -8.34 9.43
CA ILE A 187 -9.02 -7.46 8.32
C ILE A 187 -10.00 -6.30 8.39
N ALA A 188 -9.51 -5.06 8.35
CA ALA A 188 -10.36 -3.88 8.44
C ALA A 188 -10.32 -3.07 7.15
N TYR A 189 -11.47 -2.70 6.65
CA TYR A 189 -11.66 -1.71 5.59
C TYR A 189 -11.91 -0.34 6.20
N VAL A 190 -11.23 0.69 5.70
CA VAL A 190 -11.30 2.07 6.20
C VAL A 190 -11.64 3.01 5.06
N ALA A 191 -12.89 3.43 4.97
CA ALA A 191 -13.37 4.30 3.90
C ALA A 191 -12.74 5.71 3.96
N GLU A 192 -12.43 6.21 5.15
CA GLU A 192 -11.81 7.51 5.39
C GLU A 192 -10.35 7.57 4.93
N ALA A 193 -9.68 6.41 4.80
CA ALA A 193 -8.32 6.32 4.26
C ALA A 193 -8.35 6.27 2.72
N GLU A 194 -8.84 7.32 2.10
CA GLU A 194 -9.06 7.39 0.66
C GLU A 194 -7.82 7.81 -0.11
N ILE A 195 -7.56 7.11 -1.22
CA ILE A 195 -6.55 7.47 -2.23
C ILE A 195 -7.17 7.59 -3.62
N VAL A 196 -6.51 8.34 -4.49
CA VAL A 196 -6.70 8.24 -5.94
C VAL A 196 -5.66 7.27 -6.50
N HIS A 197 -6.10 6.29 -7.26
CA HIS A 197 -5.26 5.29 -7.91
C HIS A 197 -5.27 5.55 -9.42
N ILE A 198 -4.10 5.75 -10.01
CA ILE A 198 -3.95 6.07 -11.43
C ILE A 198 -3.61 4.79 -12.18
N HIS A 199 -4.57 4.26 -12.92
CA HIS A 199 -4.32 3.17 -13.86
C HIS A 199 -4.02 3.77 -15.24
N ASN A 200 -2.76 3.71 -15.67
CA ASN A 200 -2.34 4.08 -17.02
C ASN A 200 -2.43 2.90 -17.98
N GLU A 201 -3.48 2.10 -17.91
CA GLU A 201 -3.72 1.08 -18.91
C GLU A 201 -4.21 1.75 -20.20
N THR A 202 -3.28 2.11 -21.06
CA THR A 202 -3.63 2.26 -22.47
C THR A 202 -4.03 0.88 -22.97
N PRO A 203 -5.21 0.72 -23.58
CA PRO A 203 -5.53 -0.53 -24.29
C PRO A 203 -4.40 -0.74 -25.32
N ARG A 204 -3.63 -1.80 -25.17
CA ARG A 204 -2.80 -2.26 -26.28
C ARG A 204 -3.77 -2.66 -27.38
N GLY A 205 -3.83 -1.82 -28.45
CA GLY A 205 -4.52 -2.15 -29.69
C GLY A 205 -3.88 -3.33 -30.39
#